data_e1710813c83d71731a43ac3100c80e35
#
_entry.id   e1710813c83d71731a43ac3100c80e35
#
_cell.length_a   1.000
_cell.length_b   1.000
_cell.length_c   1.000
_cell.angle_alpha   90.00
_cell.angle_beta   90.00
_cell.angle_gamma   90.00
#
_symmetry.space_group_name_H-M   'P 1'
#
loop_
_entity.id
_entity.type
_entity.pdbx_description
1 polymer ?
#
loop_
_entity_poly.entity_id
_entity_poly.type
_entity_poly.pdbx_seq_one_letter_code
_entity_poly.pdbx_strand_id
1 'polypeptide(L)'
;EIESVDGGRTLTKKKLENNKQPEFLFAEEAAVHRRSWSENLTYYTGVGYLAGAGVGGARGAAAALRGGGASAAGAPAFAGVGGASVPPPPPSSSSTRLLINRVLNSSGRSGRGAANALGALGLLFAAAESAADAALDGRGPEAAPPLLAGFASGALFRSPRGPRAAVVAGAVGAVAASGLVAARAFISRDL
;
A
#
# COMPACT_ATOMS: atom_id res chain seq x y z
N GLU A 1 -25.77 46.00 -23.49
CA GLU A 1 -25.99 44.99 -24.54
C GLU A 1 -24.74 44.11 -24.81
N ILE A 2 -23.94 43.77 -23.80
CA ILE A 2 -22.79 42.86 -23.93
C ILE A 2 -22.67 41.95 -22.66
N GLU A 3 -23.76 41.42 -22.15
CA GLU A 3 -23.69 40.56 -20.92
C GLU A 3 -24.26 39.15 -21.12
N SER A 4 -24.50 38.72 -22.36
CA SER A 4 -25.13 37.40 -22.60
C SER A 4 -24.23 36.31 -23.24
N VAL A 5 -22.95 36.63 -23.54
CA VAL A 5 -22.09 35.67 -24.28
C VAL A 5 -21.25 34.77 -23.39
N ASP A 6 -21.02 35.14 -22.11
CA ASP A 6 -20.14 34.36 -21.23
C ASP A 6 -20.89 33.23 -20.47
N GLY A 7 -22.20 33.40 -20.26
CA GLY A 7 -23.03 32.37 -19.62
C GLY A 7 -23.21 31.09 -20.44
N GLY A 8 -23.17 31.19 -21.75
CA GLY A 8 -23.33 30.06 -22.69
C GLY A 8 -22.11 29.12 -22.72
N ARG A 9 -20.90 29.67 -22.62
CA ARG A 9 -19.65 28.91 -22.66
C ARG A 9 -19.39 28.11 -21.38
N THR A 10 -19.77 28.69 -20.26
CA THR A 10 -19.62 28.00 -18.97
C THR A 10 -20.63 26.87 -18.80
N LEU A 11 -21.86 27.06 -19.27
CA LEU A 11 -22.90 26.03 -19.26
C LEU A 11 -22.61 24.87 -20.23
N THR A 12 -22.04 25.15 -21.40
CA THR A 12 -21.65 24.10 -22.35
C THR A 12 -20.45 23.31 -21.87
N LYS A 13 -19.47 23.96 -21.22
CA LYS A 13 -18.30 23.28 -20.65
C LYS A 13 -18.71 22.38 -19.46
N LYS A 14 -19.59 22.88 -18.59
CA LYS A 14 -20.13 22.11 -17.48
C LYS A 14 -21.01 20.94 -17.94
N LYS A 15 -21.76 21.11 -19.04
CA LYS A 15 -22.59 20.07 -19.66
C LYS A 15 -21.74 18.99 -20.35
N LEU A 16 -20.61 19.39 -20.99
CA LEU A 16 -19.66 18.45 -21.60
C LEU A 16 -18.85 17.67 -20.56
N GLU A 17 -18.54 18.30 -19.44
CA GLU A 17 -17.81 17.67 -18.34
C GLU A 17 -18.73 16.68 -17.59
N ASN A 18 -20.00 17.02 -17.44
CA ASN A 18 -21.02 16.13 -16.85
C ASN A 18 -21.36 14.92 -17.75
N ASN A 19 -21.11 15.03 -19.06
CA ASN A 19 -21.36 13.94 -20.02
C ASN A 19 -20.21 12.91 -20.09
N LYS A 20 -19.11 13.13 -19.37
CA LYS A 20 -18.01 12.18 -19.22
C LYS A 20 -18.16 11.26 -18.00
N GLN A 21 -19.11 11.55 -17.13
CA GLN A 21 -19.45 10.63 -16.04
C GLN A 21 -20.53 9.68 -16.53
N PRO A 22 -20.41 8.37 -16.32
CA PRO A 22 -21.47 7.44 -16.63
C PRO A 22 -22.73 7.86 -15.87
N GLU A 23 -23.79 8.19 -16.61
CA GLU A 23 -25.07 8.59 -16.06
C GLU A 23 -25.77 7.32 -15.57
N PHE A 24 -25.68 7.06 -14.28
CA PHE A 24 -26.39 5.93 -13.68
C PHE A 24 -27.87 6.31 -13.55
N LEU A 25 -28.72 5.58 -14.25
CA LEU A 25 -30.18 5.75 -14.24
C LEU A 25 -30.80 5.49 -12.86
N PHE A 26 -30.12 4.72 -12.01
CA PHE A 26 -30.56 4.40 -10.67
C PHE A 26 -29.47 4.69 -9.66
N ALA A 27 -29.81 5.33 -8.54
CA ALA A 27 -28.91 5.62 -7.44
C ALA A 27 -28.27 4.34 -6.86
N GLU A 28 -28.93 3.21 -7.00
CA GLU A 28 -28.47 1.90 -6.59
C GLU A 28 -27.28 1.41 -7.44
N GLU A 29 -27.27 1.70 -8.75
CA GLU A 29 -26.16 1.35 -9.63
C GLU A 29 -24.91 2.20 -9.35
N ALA A 30 -25.10 3.47 -9.01
CA ALA A 30 -24.01 4.34 -8.58
C ALA A 30 -23.39 3.88 -7.25
N ALA A 31 -24.19 3.31 -6.34
CA ALA A 31 -23.72 2.74 -5.08
C ALA A 31 -22.94 1.43 -5.29
N VAL A 32 -23.34 0.61 -6.26
CA VAL A 32 -22.64 -0.64 -6.62
C VAL A 32 -21.25 -0.36 -7.22
N HIS A 33 -21.06 0.75 -7.91
CA HIS A 33 -19.76 1.14 -8.49
C HIS A 33 -18.75 1.69 -7.47
N ARG A 34 -19.20 2.14 -6.31
CA ARG A 34 -18.30 2.41 -5.17
C ARG A 34 -17.96 1.08 -4.53
N ARG A 35 -16.69 0.69 -4.61
CA ARG A 35 -16.19 -0.49 -3.87
C ARG A 35 -16.66 -0.39 -2.43
N SER A 36 -17.26 -1.46 -1.93
CA SER A 36 -17.69 -1.51 -0.55
C SER A 36 -16.45 -1.38 0.37
N TRP A 37 -16.61 -0.81 1.53
CA TRP A 37 -15.52 -0.67 2.50
C TRP A 37 -14.79 -2.01 2.75
N SER A 38 -15.52 -3.10 2.87
CA SER A 38 -14.96 -4.43 3.10
C SER A 38 -14.15 -4.96 1.90
N GLU A 39 -14.57 -4.67 0.66
CA GLU A 39 -13.82 -5.04 -0.55
C GLU A 39 -12.51 -4.28 -0.65
N ASN A 40 -12.53 -2.99 -0.34
CA ASN A 40 -11.35 -2.15 -0.35
C ASN A 40 -10.32 -2.63 0.69
N LEU A 41 -10.80 -2.96 1.89
CA LEU A 41 -9.98 -3.51 2.97
C LEU A 41 -9.32 -4.83 2.57
N THR A 42 -10.10 -5.76 2.00
CA THR A 42 -9.61 -7.06 1.55
C THR A 42 -8.59 -6.91 0.41
N TYR A 43 -8.88 -6.01 -0.53
CA TYR A 43 -8.00 -5.75 -1.67
C TYR A 43 -6.62 -5.23 -1.24
N TYR A 44 -6.56 -4.15 -0.45
CA TYR A 44 -5.29 -3.57 -0.01
C TYR A 44 -4.50 -4.52 0.90
N THR A 45 -5.19 -5.24 1.78
CA THR A 45 -4.55 -6.25 2.63
C THR A 45 -3.96 -7.39 1.80
N GLY A 46 -4.71 -7.91 0.83
CA GLY A 46 -4.29 -9.00 -0.04
C GLY A 46 -3.13 -8.61 -0.94
N VAL A 47 -3.22 -7.47 -1.62
CA VAL A 47 -2.14 -6.95 -2.48
C VAL A 47 -0.88 -6.67 -1.65
N GLY A 48 -1.03 -6.03 -0.49
CA GLY A 48 0.08 -5.78 0.42
C GLY A 48 0.76 -7.07 0.87
N TYR A 49 -0.02 -8.07 1.24
CA TYR A 49 0.48 -9.38 1.65
C TYR A 49 1.27 -10.08 0.53
N LEU A 50 0.71 -10.15 -0.68
CA LEU A 50 1.35 -10.78 -1.84
C LEU A 50 2.63 -10.05 -2.25
N ALA A 51 2.59 -8.72 -2.30
CA ALA A 51 3.76 -7.90 -2.59
C ALA A 51 4.87 -8.12 -1.54
N GLY A 52 4.49 -8.17 -0.27
CA GLY A 52 5.39 -8.46 0.83
C GLY A 52 6.03 -9.84 0.74
N ALA A 53 5.23 -10.85 0.41
CA ALA A 53 5.70 -12.22 0.21
C ALA A 53 6.72 -12.30 -0.93
N GLY A 54 6.41 -11.67 -2.07
CA GLY A 54 7.27 -11.65 -3.25
C GLY A 54 8.60 -10.94 -2.98
N VAL A 55 8.55 -9.69 -2.51
CA VAL A 55 9.76 -8.89 -2.24
C VAL A 55 10.59 -9.50 -1.11
N GLY A 56 9.94 -9.90 -0.02
CA GLY A 56 10.62 -10.53 1.11
C GLY A 56 11.23 -11.88 0.75
N GLY A 57 10.50 -12.69 -0.02
CA GLY A 57 10.97 -13.97 -0.54
C GLY A 57 12.17 -13.82 -1.45
N ALA A 58 12.11 -12.91 -2.42
CA ALA A 58 13.23 -12.61 -3.33
C ALA A 58 14.48 -12.13 -2.58
N ARG A 59 14.32 -11.23 -1.59
CA ARG A 59 15.44 -10.79 -0.73
C ARG A 59 16.04 -11.92 0.08
N GLY A 60 15.19 -12.81 0.65
CA GLY A 60 15.65 -13.98 1.39
C GLY A 60 16.42 -14.97 0.51
N ALA A 61 15.93 -15.23 -0.70
CA ALA A 61 16.60 -16.07 -1.69
C ALA A 61 17.96 -15.47 -2.09
N ALA A 62 17.99 -14.18 -2.43
CA ALA A 62 19.22 -13.49 -2.79
C ALA A 62 20.26 -13.49 -1.66
N ALA A 63 19.84 -13.31 -0.41
CA ALA A 63 20.71 -13.38 0.75
C ALA A 63 21.30 -14.79 0.95
N ALA A 64 20.49 -15.83 0.75
CA ALA A 64 20.93 -17.22 0.85
C ALA A 64 21.96 -17.57 -0.22
N LEU A 65 21.77 -17.10 -1.47
CA LEU A 65 22.69 -17.31 -2.59
C LEU A 65 24.03 -16.59 -2.42
N ARG A 66 24.05 -15.40 -1.78
CA ARG A 66 25.28 -14.64 -1.52
C ARG A 66 26.12 -15.21 -0.37
N GLY A 67 25.75 -16.35 0.21
CA GLY A 67 26.49 -16.97 1.31
C GLY A 67 26.37 -16.22 2.66
N GLY A 68 25.68 -15.10 2.67
CA GLY A 68 25.37 -14.35 3.89
C GLY A 68 24.23 -15.07 4.64
N GLY A 69 24.52 -15.58 5.83
CA GLY A 69 23.44 -15.88 6.76
C GLY A 69 22.63 -14.58 6.93
N ALA A 70 21.34 -14.63 6.66
CA ALA A 70 20.46 -13.48 6.81
C ALA A 70 20.49 -13.01 8.27
N SER A 71 21.46 -12.15 8.58
CA SER A 71 21.34 -11.24 9.70
C SER A 71 20.09 -10.43 9.47
N ALA A 72 19.18 -10.47 10.39
CA ALA A 72 17.88 -9.83 10.37
C ALA A 72 17.93 -8.27 10.37
N ALA A 73 18.90 -7.69 9.64
CA ALA A 73 19.00 -6.25 9.43
C ALA A 73 17.99 -5.79 8.39
N GLY A 74 16.74 -5.68 8.79
CA GLY A 74 15.66 -5.18 7.94
C GLY A 74 14.32 -5.89 8.09
N ALA A 75 14.17 -6.80 9.03
CA ALA A 75 12.84 -7.24 9.41
C ALA A 75 12.09 -6.05 10.02
N PRO A 76 10.90 -5.69 9.48
CA PRO A 76 10.06 -4.70 10.15
C PRO A 76 9.78 -5.21 11.56
N ALA A 77 9.71 -4.30 12.52
CA ALA A 77 9.66 -4.56 13.95
C ALA A 77 8.49 -5.39 14.48
N PHE A 78 7.78 -6.08 13.62
CA PHE A 78 6.71 -7.00 14.00
C PHE A 78 7.18 -8.47 14.14
N ALA A 79 8.47 -8.77 13.99
CA ALA A 79 9.05 -10.09 14.22
C ALA A 79 9.25 -10.42 15.72
N GLY A 80 8.39 -9.90 16.58
CA GLY A 80 8.49 -9.98 18.03
C GLY A 80 7.85 -11.18 18.71
N VAL A 81 7.55 -12.29 18.02
CA VAL A 81 7.09 -13.50 18.71
C VAL A 81 7.79 -14.74 18.12
N GLY A 82 8.80 -15.23 18.83
CA GLY A 82 9.25 -16.63 18.73
C GLY A 82 10.29 -16.93 17.64
N GLY A 83 11.32 -16.14 17.45
CA GLY A 83 12.47 -16.48 16.62
C GLY A 83 13.72 -16.73 17.45
N ALA A 84 13.90 -17.93 17.98
CA ALA A 84 15.20 -18.33 18.51
C ALA A 84 16.24 -18.22 17.39
N SER A 85 17.30 -17.44 17.63
CA SER A 85 18.46 -17.30 16.73
C SER A 85 19.25 -18.61 16.77
N VAL A 86 18.99 -19.47 15.79
CA VAL A 86 19.83 -20.65 15.55
C VAL A 86 21.10 -20.14 14.86
N PRO A 87 22.29 -20.38 15.43
CA PRO A 87 23.54 -20.00 14.79
C PRO A 87 23.67 -20.66 13.42
N PRO A 88 24.26 -19.97 12.41
CA PRO A 88 24.42 -20.52 11.08
C PRO A 88 25.34 -21.74 11.13
N PRO A 89 24.99 -22.87 10.49
CA PRO A 89 25.88 -24.01 10.37
C PRO A 89 27.13 -23.64 9.56
N PRO A 90 28.30 -24.22 9.88
CA PRO A 90 29.56 -23.94 9.18
C PRO A 90 29.45 -24.26 7.69
N PRO A 91 30.22 -23.59 6.83
CA PRO A 91 30.20 -23.81 5.38
C PRO A 91 30.86 -25.13 5.04
N SER A 92 30.13 -26.22 5.11
CA SER A 92 30.57 -27.53 4.59
C SER A 92 29.93 -27.78 3.24
N SER A 93 30.78 -28.23 2.32
CA SER A 93 30.52 -28.65 0.93
C SER A 93 29.02 -28.77 0.57
N SER A 94 28.51 -27.73 -0.10
CA SER A 94 27.12 -27.59 -0.43
C SER A 94 26.73 -28.52 -1.57
N SER A 95 26.12 -29.65 -1.24
CA SER A 95 25.35 -30.38 -2.23
C SER A 95 24.19 -29.46 -2.67
N THR A 96 23.79 -29.53 -3.92
CA THR A 96 22.68 -28.73 -4.50
C THR A 96 21.41 -28.78 -3.63
N ARG A 97 21.16 -29.91 -2.96
CA ARG A 97 20.03 -30.09 -2.03
C ARG A 97 20.11 -29.18 -0.81
N LEU A 98 21.30 -28.97 -0.25
CA LEU A 98 21.50 -28.06 0.88
C LEU A 98 21.32 -26.62 0.48
N LEU A 99 21.76 -26.22 -0.71
CA LEU A 99 21.54 -24.89 -1.28
C LEU A 99 20.04 -24.62 -1.48
N ILE A 100 19.32 -25.54 -2.10
CA ILE A 100 17.87 -25.41 -2.31
C ILE A 100 17.15 -25.28 -0.97
N ASN A 101 17.45 -26.13 -0.01
CA ASN A 101 16.84 -26.09 1.31
C ASN A 101 17.12 -24.74 2.02
N ARG A 102 18.35 -24.25 1.92
CA ARG A 102 18.74 -22.95 2.50
C ARG A 102 18.00 -21.79 1.83
N VAL A 103 17.89 -21.78 0.51
CA VAL A 103 17.17 -20.76 -0.26
C VAL A 103 15.69 -20.77 0.08
N LEU A 104 15.05 -21.94 0.08
CA LEU A 104 13.63 -22.07 0.41
C LEU A 104 13.34 -21.63 1.85
N ASN A 105 14.16 -22.02 2.80
CA ASN A 105 13.95 -21.65 4.21
C ASN A 105 14.18 -20.15 4.44
N SER A 106 15.22 -19.58 3.83
CA SER A 106 15.50 -18.14 3.91
C SER A 106 14.42 -17.30 3.23
N SER A 107 14.01 -17.71 2.02
CA SER A 107 12.92 -17.08 1.27
C SER A 107 11.60 -17.13 2.04
N GLY A 108 11.22 -18.29 2.57
CA GLY A 108 9.98 -18.46 3.32
C GLY A 108 9.94 -17.63 4.61
N ARG A 109 11.05 -17.57 5.35
CA ARG A 109 11.15 -16.78 6.59
C ARG A 109 11.05 -15.28 6.29
N SER A 110 11.83 -14.78 5.33
CA SER A 110 11.83 -13.35 4.95
C SER A 110 10.53 -12.96 4.27
N GLY A 111 9.99 -13.81 3.41
CA GLY A 111 8.72 -13.60 2.71
C GLY A 111 7.55 -13.45 3.67
N ARG A 112 7.42 -14.38 4.62
CA ARG A 112 6.34 -14.34 5.62
C ARG A 112 6.40 -13.09 6.50
N GLY A 113 7.61 -12.71 6.95
CA GLY A 113 7.77 -11.50 7.76
C GLY A 113 7.37 -10.23 7.01
N ALA A 114 7.82 -10.09 5.77
CA ALA A 114 7.48 -8.96 4.92
C ALA A 114 5.99 -8.96 4.49
N ALA A 115 5.42 -10.13 4.21
CA ALA A 115 4.01 -10.30 3.87
C ALA A 115 3.10 -9.81 5.02
N ASN A 116 3.36 -10.27 6.24
CA ASN A 116 2.59 -9.85 7.40
C ASN A 116 2.69 -8.34 7.65
N ALA A 117 3.88 -7.77 7.48
CA ALA A 117 4.09 -6.34 7.68
C ALA A 117 3.37 -5.49 6.63
N LEU A 118 3.50 -5.84 5.35
CA LEU A 118 2.85 -5.10 4.27
C LEU A 118 1.34 -5.36 4.22
N GLY A 119 0.88 -6.56 4.58
CA GLY A 119 -0.53 -6.85 4.75
C GLY A 119 -1.17 -6.00 5.87
N ALA A 120 -0.50 -5.91 7.03
CA ALA A 120 -0.95 -5.05 8.13
C ALA A 120 -0.95 -3.56 7.74
N LEU A 121 0.07 -3.09 7.00
CA LEU A 121 0.09 -1.73 6.47
C LEU A 121 -1.05 -1.48 5.47
N GLY A 122 -1.34 -2.43 4.58
CA GLY A 122 -2.46 -2.34 3.64
C GLY A 122 -3.81 -2.25 4.35
N LEU A 123 -3.99 -3.04 5.41
CA LEU A 123 -5.19 -2.99 6.24
C LEU A 123 -5.34 -1.62 6.95
N LEU A 124 -4.27 -1.12 7.56
CA LEU A 124 -4.27 0.19 8.22
C LEU A 124 -4.53 1.33 7.22
N PHE A 125 -3.95 1.22 6.01
CA PHE A 125 -4.16 2.20 4.94
C PHE A 125 -5.63 2.22 4.50
N ALA A 126 -6.22 1.07 4.21
CA ALA A 126 -7.62 0.99 3.79
C ALA A 126 -8.59 1.51 4.86
N ALA A 127 -8.34 1.18 6.12
CA ALA A 127 -9.15 1.69 7.24
C ALA A 127 -9.02 3.21 7.38
N ALA A 128 -7.80 3.73 7.30
CA ALA A 128 -7.54 5.16 7.40
C ALA A 128 -8.09 5.95 6.20
N GLU A 129 -7.99 5.40 4.98
CA GLU A 129 -8.57 5.99 3.76
C GLU A 129 -10.09 6.10 3.88
N SER A 130 -10.75 5.02 4.29
CA SER A 130 -12.20 5.00 4.49
C SER A 130 -12.65 5.96 5.60
N ALA A 131 -11.88 6.07 6.67
CA ALA A 131 -12.16 7.03 7.74
C ALA A 131 -11.96 8.49 7.28
N ALA A 132 -10.94 8.74 6.47
CA ALA A 132 -10.68 10.06 5.90
C ALA A 132 -11.77 10.46 4.89
N ASP A 133 -12.21 9.54 4.04
CA ASP A 133 -13.34 9.77 3.12
C ASP A 133 -14.62 10.13 3.87
N ALA A 134 -14.94 9.38 4.93
CA ALA A 134 -16.11 9.65 5.77
C ALA A 134 -16.01 10.99 6.50
N ALA A 135 -14.82 11.35 6.99
CA ALA A 135 -14.60 12.61 7.71
C ALA A 135 -14.65 13.84 6.79
N LEU A 136 -14.18 13.71 5.55
CA LEU A 136 -14.16 14.80 4.57
C LEU A 136 -15.50 14.97 3.85
N ASP A 137 -16.39 13.98 3.91
CA ASP A 137 -17.73 14.01 3.32
C ASP A 137 -17.76 14.54 1.87
N GLY A 138 -16.74 14.19 1.09
CA GLY A 138 -16.58 14.61 -0.31
C GLY A 138 -16.20 16.10 -0.51
N ARG A 139 -15.91 16.84 0.57
CA ARG A 139 -15.62 18.29 0.53
C ARG A 139 -14.15 18.63 0.29
N GLY A 140 -13.26 17.64 0.18
CA GLY A 140 -11.82 17.84 -0.04
C GLY A 140 -11.37 17.53 -1.46
N PRO A 141 -10.11 17.86 -1.81
CA PRO A 141 -9.51 17.38 -3.05
C PRO A 141 -9.42 15.86 -3.04
N GLU A 142 -9.64 15.22 -4.19
CA GLU A 142 -9.60 13.75 -4.35
C GLU A 142 -8.31 13.08 -3.81
N ALA A 143 -7.22 13.83 -3.76
CA ALA A 143 -5.95 13.38 -3.24
C ALA A 143 -5.86 13.39 -1.70
N ALA A 144 -6.76 14.08 -1.00
CA ALA A 144 -6.67 14.25 0.45
C ALA A 144 -6.85 12.93 1.23
N PRO A 145 -7.87 12.10 0.97
CA PRO A 145 -8.05 10.84 1.69
C PRO A 145 -6.84 9.90 1.60
N PRO A 146 -6.28 9.58 0.42
CA PRO A 146 -5.13 8.69 0.34
C PRO A 146 -3.86 9.28 0.98
N LEU A 147 -3.67 10.60 0.95
CA LEU A 147 -2.53 11.24 1.62
C LEU A 147 -2.63 11.13 3.15
N LEU A 148 -3.81 11.42 3.70
CA LEU A 148 -4.08 11.26 5.13
C LEU A 148 -3.96 9.79 5.56
N ALA A 149 -4.46 8.86 4.74
CA ALA A 149 -4.34 7.43 4.98
C ALA A 149 -2.88 6.97 4.99
N GLY A 150 -2.07 7.44 4.04
CA GLY A 150 -0.65 7.14 3.99
C GLY A 150 0.09 7.65 5.22
N PHE A 151 -0.19 8.87 5.65
CA PHE A 151 0.39 9.42 6.88
C PHE A 151 -0.06 8.63 8.12
N ALA A 152 -1.35 8.42 8.29
CA ALA A 152 -1.92 7.74 9.45
C ALA A 152 -1.43 6.28 9.56
N SER A 153 -1.45 5.52 8.47
CA SER A 153 -0.99 4.13 8.46
C SER A 153 0.49 4.01 8.78
N GLY A 154 1.35 4.87 8.21
CA GLY A 154 2.78 4.91 8.51
C GLY A 154 3.05 5.29 9.97
N ALA A 155 2.37 6.30 10.48
CA ALA A 155 2.50 6.76 11.86
C ALA A 155 2.05 5.67 12.86
N LEU A 156 0.88 5.08 12.65
CA LEU A 156 0.36 3.99 13.50
C LEU A 156 1.27 2.77 13.50
N PHE A 157 1.77 2.38 12.34
CA PHE A 157 2.67 1.23 12.21
C PHE A 157 3.97 1.40 12.99
N ARG A 158 4.48 2.64 13.09
CA ARG A 158 5.71 2.96 13.82
C ARG A 158 5.49 3.53 15.22
N SER A 159 4.26 3.73 15.65
CA SER A 159 3.94 4.31 16.95
C SER A 159 4.58 3.60 18.15
N PRO A 160 4.76 2.25 18.18
CA PRO A 160 5.42 1.59 19.30
C PRO A 160 6.91 1.95 19.49
N ARG A 161 7.53 2.56 18.45
CA ARG A 161 8.93 2.98 18.49
C ARG A 161 9.15 4.42 18.98
N GLY A 162 8.07 5.08 19.33
CA GLY A 162 8.11 6.45 19.85
C GLY A 162 7.63 7.50 18.84
N PRO A 163 7.30 8.71 19.33
CA PRO A 163 6.61 9.74 18.55
C PRO A 163 7.43 10.25 17.36
N ARG A 164 8.75 10.39 17.51
CA ARG A 164 9.62 10.82 16.40
C ARG A 164 9.63 9.80 15.25
N ALA A 165 9.69 8.50 15.57
CA ALA A 165 9.65 7.44 14.57
C ALA A 165 8.28 7.37 13.88
N ALA A 166 7.19 7.63 14.60
CA ALA A 166 5.85 7.68 14.06
C ALA A 166 5.67 8.83 13.05
N VAL A 167 6.12 10.04 13.39
CA VAL A 167 6.02 11.20 12.47
C VAL A 167 6.82 10.98 11.19
N VAL A 168 8.07 10.50 11.32
CA VAL A 168 8.92 10.22 10.14
C VAL A 168 8.27 9.14 9.26
N ALA A 169 7.75 8.06 9.85
CA ALA A 169 7.10 7.01 9.10
C ALA A 169 5.77 7.47 8.47
N GLY A 170 5.03 8.35 9.15
CA GLY A 170 3.85 9.00 8.58
C GLY A 170 4.20 9.85 7.37
N ALA A 171 5.24 10.66 7.45
CA ALA A 171 5.70 11.48 6.32
C ALA A 171 6.11 10.60 5.11
N VAL A 172 6.85 9.52 5.35
CA VAL A 172 7.21 8.55 4.29
C VAL A 172 5.96 7.90 3.69
N GLY A 173 4.98 7.55 4.53
CA GLY A 173 3.70 6.99 4.08
C GLY A 173 2.91 7.97 3.20
N ALA A 174 2.87 9.25 3.57
CA ALA A 174 2.21 10.29 2.77
C ALA A 174 2.92 10.49 1.42
N VAL A 175 4.25 10.50 1.38
CA VAL A 175 5.02 10.57 0.12
C VAL A 175 4.76 9.34 -0.77
N ALA A 176 4.70 8.14 -0.20
CA ALA A 176 4.36 6.94 -0.96
C ALA A 176 2.94 7.01 -1.53
N ALA A 177 1.98 7.49 -0.74
CA ALA A 177 0.60 7.67 -1.19
C ALA A 177 0.49 8.74 -2.30
N SER A 178 1.24 9.85 -2.21
CA SER A 178 1.27 10.86 -3.28
C SER A 178 1.80 10.30 -4.59
N GLY A 179 2.83 9.45 -4.53
CA GLY A 179 3.35 8.73 -5.69
C GLY A 179 2.30 7.82 -6.34
N LEU A 180 1.49 7.13 -5.54
CA LEU A 180 0.40 6.29 -6.03
C LEU A 180 -0.70 7.11 -6.71
N VAL A 181 -1.09 8.25 -6.12
CA VAL A 181 -2.07 9.18 -6.71
C VAL A 181 -1.56 9.73 -8.04
N ALA A 182 -0.29 10.16 -8.09
CA ALA A 182 0.33 10.63 -9.32
C ALA A 182 0.38 9.56 -10.41
N ALA A 183 0.74 8.31 -10.04
CA ALA A 183 0.76 7.19 -10.98
C ALA A 183 -0.64 6.89 -11.55
N ARG A 184 -1.68 6.92 -10.73
CA ARG A 184 -3.07 6.77 -11.19
C ARG A 184 -3.47 7.87 -12.17
N ALA A 185 -3.13 9.13 -11.85
CA ALA A 185 -3.40 10.28 -12.72
C ALA A 185 -2.66 10.20 -14.06
N PHE A 186 -1.48 9.59 -14.08
CA PHE A 186 -0.71 9.38 -15.32
C PHE A 186 -1.36 8.31 -16.21
N ILE A 187 -1.71 7.17 -15.63
CA ILE A 187 -2.36 6.04 -16.35
C ILE A 187 -3.73 6.47 -16.93
N SER A 188 -4.49 7.29 -16.19
CA SER A 188 -5.80 7.77 -16.65
C SER A 188 -5.74 8.83 -17.75
N ARG A 189 -4.57 9.38 -18.04
CA ARG A 189 -4.38 10.32 -19.16
C ARG A 189 -4.08 9.65 -20.50
N ASP A 190 -3.53 8.44 -20.43
CA ASP A 190 -3.08 7.69 -21.61
C ASP A 190 -4.16 6.69 -22.12
N LEU A 191 -5.32 6.58 -21.42
CA LEU A 191 -6.49 5.80 -21.81
C LEU A 191 -7.66 6.71 -22.25
#